data_80a6e83cd8a649d96b721bbca2b07ee9
#
_entry.id   80a6e83cd8a649d96b721bbca2b07ee9
#
_cell.length_a   1.000
_cell.length_b   1.000
_cell.length_c   1.000
_cell.angle_alpha   90.00
_cell.angle_beta   90.00
_cell.angle_gamma   90.00
#
_symmetry.space_group_name_H-M   'P 1'
#
loop_
_entity.id
_entity.type
_entity.pdbx_description
1 polymer ?
#
loop_
_entity_poly.entity_id
_entity_poly.type
_entity_poly.pdbx_seq_one_letter_code
_entity_poly.pdbx_strand_id
1 'polypeptide(L)'
;MEIIEYREPLRADWEYLVDASFNGTFMHKRDFIDYHGDKFEDCSLMVYKNNKIAGVFPAAKVNGIVVSHPGLTFGGLVYNDQLRGYEVLESLLLIKEHFDTIIRYKATPVEFHRHAVSDDLWALFKLNAVKAASELSAILNPLTTNYQYWPERKQELSSLKDNLALSAMNLSDFNLVSEFWNSIVIPNLSKHDTTPVHSPEDICYLYSKFPVFMKGLLARHTSGKMVGGLLIFRFNKSYHVQYSVTNSKGRALGVMSLLHHYMIENLPTDIHSYNFGKSTEENGNVLNHSLYYYKNSFGGGSMNYDVYEY
;
A
#
# COMPACT_ATOMS: atom_id res chain seq x y z
N MET A 1 18.53 -18.31 17.05
CA MET A 1 17.56 -18.27 15.93
C MET A 1 18.15 -18.92 14.69
N GLU A 2 17.34 -19.19 13.67
CA GLU A 2 17.77 -19.79 12.41
C GLU A 2 17.11 -19.04 11.25
N ILE A 3 17.87 -18.80 10.18
CA ILE A 3 17.40 -18.18 8.93
C ILE A 3 17.39 -19.26 7.85
N ILE A 4 16.26 -19.38 7.14
CA ILE A 4 16.08 -20.34 6.06
C ILE A 4 15.60 -19.59 4.82
N GLU A 5 16.16 -19.91 3.66
CA GLU A 5 15.63 -19.41 2.38
C GLU A 5 14.21 -19.96 2.14
N TYR A 6 13.32 -19.07 1.69
CA TYR A 6 12.00 -19.52 1.30
C TYR A 6 12.07 -20.49 0.11
N ARG A 7 11.27 -21.54 0.17
CA ARG A 7 11.03 -22.50 -0.92
C ARG A 7 9.56 -22.89 -0.92
N GLU A 8 9.03 -23.26 -2.07
CA GLU A 8 7.60 -23.58 -2.24
C GLU A 8 7.02 -24.59 -1.19
N PRO A 9 7.73 -25.64 -0.76
CA PRO A 9 7.22 -26.52 0.31
C PRO A 9 6.96 -25.81 1.64
N LEU A 10 7.53 -24.63 1.87
CA LEU A 10 7.36 -23.83 3.10
C LEU A 10 6.25 -22.77 2.97
N ARG A 11 5.51 -22.74 1.85
CA ARG A 11 4.44 -21.77 1.61
C ARG A 11 3.40 -21.74 2.73
N ALA A 12 2.99 -22.91 3.23
CA ALA A 12 1.99 -22.99 4.29
C ALA A 12 2.44 -22.29 5.59
N ASP A 13 3.71 -22.45 5.98
CA ASP A 13 4.29 -21.78 7.14
C ASP A 13 4.39 -20.27 6.92
N TRP A 14 4.77 -19.84 5.71
CA TRP A 14 4.81 -18.44 5.33
C TRP A 14 3.42 -17.79 5.46
N GLU A 15 2.40 -18.37 4.85
CA GLU A 15 1.02 -17.88 4.88
C GLU A 15 0.48 -17.81 6.30
N TYR A 16 0.71 -18.88 7.10
CA TYR A 16 0.34 -18.92 8.51
C TYR A 16 0.98 -17.76 9.30
N LEU A 17 2.28 -17.53 9.10
CA LEU A 17 2.97 -16.45 9.79
C LEU A 17 2.39 -15.08 9.43
N VAL A 18 2.19 -14.80 8.15
CA VAL A 18 1.62 -13.51 7.69
C VAL A 18 0.26 -13.27 8.34
N ASP A 19 -0.59 -14.31 8.43
CA ASP A 19 -1.91 -14.20 9.07
C ASP A 19 -1.83 -14.01 10.59
N ALA A 20 -0.85 -14.61 11.26
CA ALA A 20 -0.64 -14.52 12.71
C ALA A 20 0.22 -13.32 13.15
N SER A 21 0.82 -12.60 12.20
CA SER A 21 1.78 -11.51 12.48
C SER A 21 1.13 -10.23 12.97
N PHE A 22 1.95 -9.36 13.57
CA PHE A 22 1.53 -8.03 14.00
C PHE A 22 1.43 -7.02 12.87
N ASN A 23 2.36 -7.07 11.91
CA ASN A 23 2.57 -6.08 10.87
C ASN A 23 2.38 -6.62 9.45
N GLY A 24 1.99 -7.89 9.31
CA GLY A 24 1.69 -8.49 8.01
C GLY A 24 0.41 -7.95 7.39
N THR A 25 0.41 -7.87 6.06
CA THR A 25 -0.73 -7.53 5.22
C THR A 25 -0.85 -8.55 4.10
N PHE A 26 -1.93 -8.50 3.30
CA PHE A 26 -2.09 -9.40 2.16
C PHE A 26 -0.98 -9.25 1.10
N MET A 27 -0.29 -8.09 1.04
CA MET A 27 0.84 -7.88 0.14
C MET A 27 2.07 -8.74 0.51
N HIS A 28 2.16 -9.20 1.75
CA HIS A 28 3.24 -10.10 2.20
C HIS A 28 2.94 -11.58 1.92
N LYS A 29 1.75 -11.91 1.43
CA LYS A 29 1.40 -13.28 1.04
C LYS A 29 2.05 -13.68 -0.27
N ARG A 30 2.37 -14.97 -0.42
CA ARG A 30 3.10 -15.47 -1.59
C ARG A 30 2.34 -15.21 -2.89
N ASP A 31 1.01 -15.36 -2.93
CA ASP A 31 0.24 -15.04 -4.13
C ASP A 31 0.42 -13.58 -4.59
N PHE A 32 0.68 -12.64 -3.66
CA PHE A 32 0.99 -11.24 -4.02
C PHE A 32 2.47 -11.04 -4.41
N ILE A 33 3.39 -11.76 -3.80
CA ILE A 33 4.81 -11.69 -4.14
C ILE A 33 5.07 -12.36 -5.49
N ASP A 34 4.54 -13.57 -5.65
CA ASP A 34 4.81 -14.43 -6.80
C ASP A 34 4.16 -13.94 -8.11
N TYR A 35 3.10 -13.10 -8.05
CA TYR A 35 2.49 -12.58 -9.29
C TYR A 35 3.44 -11.69 -10.10
N HIS A 36 4.50 -11.17 -9.47
CA HIS A 36 5.52 -10.42 -10.18
C HIS A 36 6.35 -11.31 -11.14
N GLY A 37 6.28 -12.65 -10.98
CA GLY A 37 6.99 -13.61 -11.82
C GLY A 37 8.49 -13.31 -11.88
N ASP A 38 9.05 -13.42 -13.05
CA ASP A 38 10.50 -13.25 -13.30
C ASP A 38 10.98 -11.78 -13.27
N LYS A 39 10.13 -10.82 -12.89
CA LYS A 39 10.53 -9.40 -12.79
C LYS A 39 11.60 -9.18 -11.69
N PHE A 40 11.61 -10.01 -10.66
CA PHE A 40 12.51 -9.89 -9.52
C PHE A 40 13.12 -11.24 -9.16
N GLU A 41 14.42 -11.26 -8.84
CA GLU A 41 15.09 -12.44 -8.29
C GLU A 41 14.71 -12.58 -6.81
N ASP A 42 13.71 -13.41 -6.51
CA ASP A 42 13.24 -13.67 -5.14
C ASP A 42 14.35 -14.32 -4.31
N CYS A 43 14.68 -13.70 -3.19
CA CYS A 43 15.60 -14.21 -2.18
C CYS A 43 15.02 -14.10 -0.78
N SER A 44 13.71 -14.27 -0.66
CA SER A 44 12.97 -14.16 0.59
C SER A 44 13.45 -15.14 1.65
N LEU A 45 13.43 -14.73 2.92
CA LEU A 45 13.90 -15.50 4.06
C LEU A 45 12.79 -15.77 5.08
N MET A 46 12.94 -16.85 5.81
CA MET A 46 12.09 -17.23 6.93
C MET A 46 12.93 -17.30 8.21
N VAL A 47 12.40 -16.77 9.30
CA VAL A 47 13.03 -16.76 10.62
C VAL A 47 12.36 -17.79 11.50
N TYR A 48 13.12 -18.73 12.02
CA TYR A 48 12.66 -19.73 12.98
C TYR A 48 13.31 -19.52 14.35
N LYS A 49 12.50 -19.69 15.40
CA LYS A 49 12.93 -19.69 16.79
C LYS A 49 12.43 -20.96 17.47
N ASN A 50 13.35 -21.77 18.01
CA ASN A 50 13.02 -23.06 18.65
C ASN A 50 12.15 -23.96 17.74
N ASN A 51 12.52 -24.09 16.47
CA ASN A 51 11.81 -24.85 15.43
C ASN A 51 10.38 -24.38 15.14
N LYS A 52 10.02 -23.14 15.52
CA LYS A 52 8.73 -22.50 15.19
C LYS A 52 8.97 -21.29 14.31
N ILE A 53 8.11 -21.14 13.30
CA ILE A 53 8.16 -19.93 12.47
C ILE A 53 7.86 -18.69 13.31
N ALA A 54 8.71 -17.69 13.23
CA ALA A 54 8.65 -16.48 14.03
C ALA A 54 8.62 -15.21 13.19
N GLY A 55 9.18 -15.26 11.96
CA GLY A 55 9.19 -14.13 11.03
C GLY A 55 9.38 -14.57 9.58
N VAL A 56 9.03 -13.68 8.65
CA VAL A 56 9.34 -13.76 7.22
C VAL A 56 9.87 -12.42 6.72
N PHE A 57 10.81 -12.48 5.82
CA PHE A 57 11.42 -11.31 5.20
C PHE A 57 11.27 -11.43 3.69
N PRO A 58 10.21 -10.81 3.08
CA PRO A 58 10.09 -10.76 1.63
C PRO A 58 11.29 -9.98 1.07
N ALA A 59 12.03 -10.56 0.15
CA ALA A 59 13.23 -9.94 -0.38
C ALA A 59 13.48 -10.29 -1.84
N ALA A 60 14.07 -9.35 -2.58
CA ALA A 60 14.57 -9.62 -3.91
C ALA A 60 15.88 -8.85 -4.16
N LYS A 61 16.76 -9.42 -5.00
CA LYS A 61 17.99 -8.76 -5.43
C LYS A 61 17.72 -7.78 -6.54
N VAL A 62 18.27 -6.58 -6.42
CA VAL A 62 18.18 -5.51 -7.43
C VAL A 62 19.51 -4.77 -7.48
N ASN A 63 20.18 -4.78 -8.63
CA ASN A 63 21.44 -4.04 -8.85
C ASN A 63 22.50 -4.27 -7.76
N GLY A 64 22.66 -5.49 -7.29
CA GLY A 64 23.68 -5.87 -6.31
C GLY A 64 23.33 -5.58 -4.85
N ILE A 65 22.16 -5.05 -4.56
CA ILE A 65 21.62 -4.90 -3.19
C ILE A 65 20.39 -5.77 -2.98
N VAL A 66 20.02 -5.99 -1.72
CA VAL A 66 18.76 -6.66 -1.35
C VAL A 66 17.72 -5.61 -0.98
N VAL A 67 16.54 -5.70 -1.56
CA VAL A 67 15.39 -4.85 -1.22
C VAL A 67 14.32 -5.70 -0.57
N SER A 68 13.72 -5.22 0.53
CA SER A 68 12.59 -5.90 1.16
C SER A 68 11.34 -5.80 0.28
N HIS A 69 11.39 -6.44 -0.78
CA HIS A 69 10.66 -6.65 -2.03
C HIS A 69 10.35 -5.38 -2.83
N PRO A 70 11.00 -5.18 -4.00
CA PRO A 70 10.85 -3.97 -4.83
C PRO A 70 9.44 -3.80 -5.38
N GLY A 71 8.69 -4.88 -5.64
CA GLY A 71 7.30 -4.85 -6.12
C GLY A 71 6.26 -4.49 -5.06
N LEU A 72 6.62 -4.40 -3.77
CA LEU A 72 5.72 -4.01 -2.69
C LEU A 72 5.82 -2.51 -2.39
N THR A 73 4.73 -1.90 -1.92
CA THR A 73 4.75 -0.51 -1.43
C THR A 73 5.60 -0.39 -0.15
N PHE A 74 5.53 -1.40 0.71
CA PHE A 74 6.30 -1.61 1.92
C PHE A 74 6.57 -3.11 2.08
N GLY A 75 7.54 -3.49 2.90
CA GLY A 75 7.95 -4.87 3.12
C GLY A 75 8.50 -5.03 4.53
N GLY A 76 9.82 -5.23 4.65
CA GLY A 76 10.49 -5.39 5.94
C GLY A 76 10.29 -6.76 6.56
N LEU A 77 10.68 -6.91 7.82
CA LEU A 77 10.48 -8.12 8.60
C LEU A 77 9.04 -8.18 9.10
N VAL A 78 8.30 -9.19 8.66
CA VAL A 78 6.96 -9.51 9.16
C VAL A 78 7.10 -10.56 10.26
N TYR A 79 6.56 -10.30 11.47
CA TYR A 79 6.81 -11.15 12.64
C TYR A 79 5.61 -11.25 13.58
N ASN A 80 5.58 -12.32 14.35
CA ASN A 80 4.55 -12.60 15.36
C ASN A 80 5.11 -12.41 16.80
N ASP A 81 4.38 -12.87 17.79
CA ASP A 81 4.69 -12.75 19.22
C ASP A 81 5.94 -13.54 19.67
N GLN A 82 6.53 -14.37 18.82
CA GLN A 82 7.77 -15.07 19.10
C GLN A 82 9.01 -14.16 19.06
N LEU A 83 8.92 -12.99 18.40
CA LEU A 83 10.02 -12.03 18.30
C LEU A 83 9.65 -10.72 18.99
N ARG A 84 10.55 -10.22 19.86
CA ARG A 84 10.45 -8.95 20.56
C ARG A 84 11.82 -8.31 20.72
N GLY A 85 11.91 -7.00 20.60
CA GLY A 85 13.10 -6.21 20.91
C GLY A 85 14.40 -6.81 20.37
N TYR A 86 15.20 -7.41 21.27
CA TYR A 86 16.51 -8.00 20.91
C TYR A 86 16.39 -9.18 19.95
N GLU A 87 15.30 -9.91 19.92
CA GLU A 87 15.10 -11.01 18.99
C GLU A 87 14.82 -10.52 17.57
N VAL A 88 14.13 -9.37 17.43
CA VAL A 88 13.98 -8.68 16.16
C VAL A 88 15.34 -8.14 15.69
N LEU A 89 16.14 -7.55 16.59
CA LEU A 89 17.49 -7.10 16.29
C LEU A 89 18.38 -8.27 15.82
N GLU A 90 18.38 -9.40 16.55
CA GLU A 90 19.12 -10.60 16.16
C GLU A 90 18.67 -11.12 14.79
N SER A 91 17.36 -11.09 14.50
CA SER A 91 16.84 -11.48 13.18
C SER A 91 17.39 -10.59 12.06
N LEU A 92 17.41 -9.27 12.25
CA LEU A 92 17.94 -8.36 11.25
C LEU A 92 19.45 -8.49 11.08
N LEU A 93 20.20 -8.80 12.15
CA LEU A 93 21.64 -9.12 12.08
C LEU A 93 21.90 -10.37 11.25
N LEU A 94 21.18 -11.47 11.53
CA LEU A 94 21.29 -12.71 10.77
C LEU A 94 20.92 -12.54 9.29
N ILE A 95 19.88 -11.75 8.99
CA ILE A 95 19.50 -11.39 7.61
C ILE A 95 20.64 -10.62 6.94
N LYS A 96 21.26 -9.67 7.65
CA LYS A 96 22.40 -8.90 7.15
C LYS A 96 23.62 -9.80 6.85
N GLU A 97 23.95 -10.69 7.77
CA GLU A 97 25.05 -11.66 7.62
C GLU A 97 24.81 -12.62 6.45
N HIS A 98 23.54 -13.07 6.27
CA HIS A 98 23.17 -14.00 5.18
C HIS A 98 23.42 -13.36 3.80
N PHE A 99 23.06 -12.10 3.61
CA PHE A 99 23.18 -11.43 2.33
C PHE A 99 24.54 -10.80 2.06
N ASP A 100 25.27 -10.45 3.10
CA ASP A 100 26.59 -9.77 3.04
C ASP A 100 26.60 -8.57 2.05
N THR A 101 25.51 -7.82 2.00
CA THR A 101 25.36 -6.64 1.13
C THR A 101 24.43 -5.62 1.78
N ILE A 102 24.27 -4.46 1.16
CA ILE A 102 23.31 -3.44 1.61
C ILE A 102 21.89 -3.99 1.51
N ILE A 103 21.14 -3.84 2.59
CA ILE A 103 19.72 -4.14 2.65
C ILE A 103 18.93 -2.84 2.66
N ARG A 104 18.09 -2.67 1.64
CA ARG A 104 17.09 -1.60 1.58
C ARG A 104 15.79 -2.09 2.20
N TYR A 105 15.57 -1.69 3.44
CA TYR A 105 14.42 -2.06 4.27
C TYR A 105 13.27 -1.06 4.09
N LYS A 106 12.17 -1.48 3.50
CA LYS A 106 10.96 -0.68 3.31
C LYS A 106 10.02 -0.96 4.48
N ALA A 107 10.03 -0.11 5.51
CA ALA A 107 9.25 -0.34 6.72
C ALA A 107 7.73 -0.35 6.42
N THR A 108 7.01 -1.32 7.02
CA THR A 108 5.55 -1.27 7.01
C THR A 108 5.08 -0.17 7.95
N PRO A 109 4.29 0.82 7.49
CA PRO A 109 3.76 1.86 8.35
C PRO A 109 2.89 1.29 9.49
N VAL A 110 3.06 1.81 10.71
CA VAL A 110 2.36 1.32 11.91
C VAL A 110 0.84 1.42 11.79
N GLU A 111 0.35 2.35 10.99
CA GLU A 111 -1.07 2.53 10.69
C GLU A 111 -1.69 1.34 9.93
N PHE A 112 -0.86 0.52 9.31
CA PHE A 112 -1.27 -0.68 8.60
C PHE A 112 -1.08 -1.96 9.42
N HIS A 113 -0.52 -1.84 10.62
CA HIS A 113 -0.33 -3.00 11.49
C HIS A 113 -1.67 -3.49 12.07
N ARG A 114 -1.75 -4.77 12.34
CA ARG A 114 -2.84 -5.38 13.12
C ARG A 114 -2.72 -5.02 14.59
N HIS A 115 -1.47 -5.00 15.08
CA HIS A 115 -1.08 -4.53 16.40
C HIS A 115 0.11 -3.59 16.25
N ALA A 116 0.04 -2.41 16.83
CA ALA A 116 1.12 -1.43 16.76
C ALA A 116 2.41 -2.00 17.38
N VAL A 117 3.44 -2.16 16.56
CA VAL A 117 4.79 -2.59 16.96
C VAL A 117 5.81 -1.73 16.21
N SER A 118 6.99 -1.56 16.79
CA SER A 118 8.10 -0.79 16.21
C SER A 118 9.45 -1.38 16.61
N ASP A 119 9.49 -2.66 16.97
CA ASP A 119 10.73 -3.34 17.35
C ASP A 119 11.74 -3.36 16.20
N ASP A 120 11.27 -3.46 14.96
CA ASP A 120 12.09 -3.38 13.75
C ASP A 120 12.73 -2.00 13.56
N LEU A 121 11.99 -0.91 13.80
CA LEU A 121 12.55 0.45 13.72
C LEU A 121 13.59 0.69 14.82
N TRP A 122 13.36 0.17 16.05
CA TRP A 122 14.35 0.21 17.10
C TRP A 122 15.60 -0.63 16.75
N ALA A 123 15.40 -1.81 16.17
CA ALA A 123 16.49 -2.66 15.72
C ALA A 123 17.32 -1.98 14.61
N LEU A 124 16.69 -1.35 13.63
CA LEU A 124 17.35 -0.56 12.58
C LEU A 124 18.17 0.58 13.17
N PHE A 125 17.64 1.28 14.19
CA PHE A 125 18.40 2.30 14.93
C PHE A 125 19.65 1.70 15.59
N LYS A 126 19.55 0.53 16.21
CA LYS A 126 20.69 -0.17 16.84
C LYS A 126 21.74 -0.63 15.81
N LEU A 127 21.31 -0.91 14.57
CA LEU A 127 22.18 -1.27 13.44
C LEU A 127 22.80 -0.05 12.74
N ASN A 128 22.55 1.17 13.24
CA ASN A 128 22.95 2.44 12.62
C ASN A 128 22.42 2.57 11.17
N ALA A 129 21.23 2.04 10.91
CA ALA A 129 20.60 2.16 9.60
C ALA A 129 20.35 3.62 9.24
N VAL A 130 20.62 3.97 7.98
CA VAL A 130 20.39 5.32 7.45
C VAL A 130 19.01 5.37 6.83
N LYS A 131 18.21 6.39 7.15
CA LYS A 131 16.95 6.65 6.47
C LYS A 131 17.25 7.17 5.06
N ALA A 132 17.05 6.32 4.06
CA ALA A 132 17.34 6.58 2.65
C ALA A 132 16.19 7.28 1.91
N ALA A 133 14.94 7.09 2.38
CA ALA A 133 13.77 7.76 1.84
C ALA A 133 12.68 7.90 2.90
N SER A 134 11.84 8.95 2.76
CA SER A 134 10.65 9.16 3.58
C SER A 134 9.57 9.81 2.73
N GLU A 135 8.57 9.03 2.34
CA GLU A 135 7.52 9.51 1.44
C GLU A 135 6.25 9.85 2.23
N LEU A 136 5.86 11.13 2.17
CA LEU A 136 4.73 11.67 2.93
C LEU A 136 3.39 11.32 2.27
N SER A 137 2.44 10.88 3.09
CA SER A 137 1.06 10.58 2.68
C SER A 137 0.06 11.27 3.60
N ALA A 138 -1.05 11.74 3.05
CA ALA A 138 -2.19 12.17 3.84
C ALA A 138 -2.99 10.94 4.32
N ILE A 139 -3.44 10.99 5.57
CA ILE A 139 -4.26 9.95 6.20
C ILE A 139 -5.36 10.57 7.05
N LEU A 140 -6.55 10.00 6.99
CA LEU A 140 -7.69 10.38 7.83
C LEU A 140 -8.01 9.25 8.80
N ASN A 141 -8.15 9.57 10.09
CA ASN A 141 -8.52 8.62 11.16
C ASN A 141 -9.89 9.01 11.75
N PRO A 142 -11.01 8.69 11.09
CA PRO A 142 -12.32 9.20 11.45
C PRO A 142 -12.82 8.73 12.82
N LEU A 143 -12.31 7.62 13.36
CA LEU A 143 -12.70 7.10 14.67
C LEU A 143 -11.98 7.77 15.85
N THR A 144 -10.83 8.38 15.62
CA THR A 144 -9.97 8.94 16.66
C THR A 144 -9.89 10.46 16.64
N THR A 145 -10.30 11.06 15.54
CA THR A 145 -10.25 12.52 15.36
C THR A 145 -11.60 13.07 14.94
N ASN A 146 -12.00 14.18 15.52
CA ASN A 146 -13.15 14.95 15.04
C ASN A 146 -12.71 15.73 13.79
N TYR A 147 -12.57 15.03 12.64
CA TYR A 147 -12.11 15.61 11.40
C TYR A 147 -13.15 16.57 10.81
N GLN A 148 -12.67 17.63 10.18
CA GLN A 148 -13.50 18.56 9.43
C GLN A 148 -12.88 18.85 8.08
N TYR A 149 -13.66 18.70 7.04
CA TYR A 149 -13.24 19.16 5.72
C TYR A 149 -12.95 20.67 5.74
N TRP A 150 -11.92 21.07 5.03
CA TRP A 150 -11.60 22.48 4.88
C TRP A 150 -12.73 23.21 4.15
N PRO A 151 -12.88 24.54 4.33
CA PRO A 151 -13.98 25.31 3.74
C PRO A 151 -14.09 25.13 2.22
N GLU A 152 -12.96 25.12 1.52
CA GLU A 152 -12.89 24.97 0.06
C GLU A 152 -13.41 23.61 -0.37
N ARG A 153 -13.10 22.52 0.40
CA ARG A 153 -13.59 21.17 0.13
C ARG A 153 -15.09 21.06 0.37
N LYS A 154 -15.59 21.67 1.44
CA LYS A 154 -17.04 21.73 1.71
C LYS A 154 -17.77 22.46 0.60
N GLN A 155 -17.24 23.62 0.17
CA GLN A 155 -17.82 24.39 -0.93
C GLN A 155 -17.82 23.61 -2.25
N GLU A 156 -16.70 22.95 -2.61
CA GLU A 156 -16.64 22.15 -3.82
C GLU A 156 -17.70 21.03 -3.79
N LEU A 157 -17.77 20.25 -2.71
CA LEU A 157 -18.73 19.17 -2.58
C LEU A 157 -20.19 19.65 -2.64
N SER A 158 -20.50 20.81 -2.04
CA SER A 158 -21.84 21.40 -2.09
C SER A 158 -22.24 21.94 -3.48
N SER A 159 -21.25 22.21 -4.33
CA SER A 159 -21.44 22.72 -5.70
C SER A 159 -21.56 21.62 -6.76
N LEU A 160 -21.37 20.36 -6.37
CA LEU A 160 -21.46 19.23 -7.30
C LEU A 160 -22.86 19.12 -7.89
N LYS A 161 -22.93 18.85 -9.19
CA LYS A 161 -24.20 18.71 -9.92
C LYS A 161 -24.68 17.26 -9.92
N ASP A 162 -26.00 17.05 -9.99
CA ASP A 162 -26.66 15.73 -10.06
C ASP A 162 -26.50 15.05 -11.44
N ASN A 163 -25.30 15.13 -12.01
CA ASN A 163 -25.00 14.57 -13.33
C ASN A 163 -23.96 13.43 -13.28
N LEU A 164 -23.68 12.92 -12.07
CA LEU A 164 -22.75 11.85 -11.80
C LEU A 164 -23.46 10.67 -11.13
N ALA A 165 -23.13 9.46 -11.58
CA ALA A 165 -23.52 8.22 -10.93
C ALA A 165 -22.27 7.50 -10.40
N LEU A 166 -22.31 7.08 -9.13
CA LEU A 166 -21.29 6.25 -8.51
C LEU A 166 -21.75 4.79 -8.50
N SER A 167 -20.86 3.88 -8.78
CA SER A 167 -21.09 2.44 -8.71
C SER A 167 -19.84 1.68 -8.26
N ALA A 168 -20.04 0.55 -7.59
CA ALA A 168 -18.93 -0.37 -7.33
C ALA A 168 -18.35 -0.85 -8.68
N MET A 169 -17.00 -0.93 -8.75
CA MET A 169 -16.29 -1.56 -9.85
C MET A 169 -16.13 -3.04 -9.55
N ASN A 170 -16.76 -3.90 -10.35
CA ASN A 170 -16.54 -5.34 -10.26
C ASN A 170 -15.13 -5.68 -10.79
N LEU A 171 -14.19 -5.94 -9.88
CA LEU A 171 -12.80 -6.21 -10.21
C LEU A 171 -12.57 -7.62 -10.80
N SER A 172 -13.60 -8.48 -10.84
CA SER A 172 -13.56 -9.75 -11.58
C SER A 172 -13.99 -9.61 -13.04
N ASP A 173 -14.60 -8.47 -13.42
CA ASP A 173 -15.00 -8.17 -14.78
C ASP A 173 -13.83 -7.53 -15.54
N PHE A 174 -13.11 -8.35 -16.29
CA PHE A 174 -11.96 -7.92 -17.08
C PHE A 174 -12.29 -6.79 -18.06
N ASN A 175 -13.48 -6.84 -18.70
CA ASN A 175 -13.85 -5.80 -19.66
C ASN A 175 -14.06 -4.44 -18.97
N LEU A 176 -14.68 -4.44 -17.79
CA LEU A 176 -14.88 -3.22 -16.99
C LEU A 176 -13.55 -2.66 -16.47
N VAL A 177 -12.67 -3.52 -15.97
CA VAL A 177 -11.33 -3.13 -15.52
C VAL A 177 -10.50 -2.58 -16.69
N SER A 178 -10.53 -3.23 -17.84
CA SER A 178 -9.86 -2.77 -19.05
C SER A 178 -10.42 -1.45 -19.57
N GLU A 179 -11.76 -1.24 -19.54
CA GLU A 179 -12.37 0.06 -19.86
C GLU A 179 -11.79 1.16 -18.95
N PHE A 180 -11.73 0.91 -17.64
CA PHE A 180 -11.17 1.88 -16.67
C PHE A 180 -9.70 2.17 -16.95
N TRP A 181 -8.87 1.16 -17.18
CA TRP A 181 -7.45 1.33 -17.50
C TRP A 181 -7.25 2.15 -18.78
N ASN A 182 -7.88 1.73 -19.87
CA ASN A 182 -7.67 2.33 -21.19
C ASN A 182 -8.27 3.74 -21.31
N SER A 183 -9.42 4.01 -20.66
CA SER A 183 -10.10 5.30 -20.80
C SER A 183 -9.71 6.32 -19.73
N ILE A 184 -9.20 5.89 -18.57
CA ILE A 184 -8.92 6.77 -17.43
C ILE A 184 -7.48 6.65 -16.94
N VAL A 185 -7.00 5.44 -16.57
CA VAL A 185 -5.71 5.28 -15.88
C VAL A 185 -4.55 5.60 -16.80
N ILE A 186 -4.42 4.89 -17.92
CA ILE A 186 -3.31 5.07 -18.87
C ILE A 186 -3.25 6.51 -19.40
N PRO A 187 -4.36 7.11 -19.92
CA PRO A 187 -4.32 8.48 -20.41
C PRO A 187 -3.99 9.54 -19.35
N ASN A 188 -4.25 9.24 -18.07
CA ASN A 188 -3.90 10.16 -16.98
C ASN A 188 -2.40 10.07 -16.66
N LEU A 189 -1.87 8.85 -16.48
CA LEU A 189 -0.47 8.63 -16.12
C LEU A 189 0.49 9.04 -17.24
N SER A 190 0.13 8.81 -18.50
CA SER A 190 0.94 9.23 -19.66
C SER A 190 1.19 10.75 -19.72
N LYS A 191 0.35 11.59 -19.09
CA LYS A 191 0.60 13.03 -18.98
C LYS A 191 1.78 13.38 -18.07
N HIS A 192 2.21 12.42 -17.26
CA HIS A 192 3.32 12.55 -16.32
C HIS A 192 4.48 11.61 -16.69
N ASP A 193 4.54 11.16 -17.95
CA ASP A 193 5.55 10.22 -18.46
C ASP A 193 5.69 8.94 -17.60
N THR A 194 4.57 8.49 -17.01
CA THR A 194 4.52 7.30 -16.16
C THR A 194 3.52 6.28 -16.71
N THR A 195 3.73 5.00 -16.33
CA THR A 195 2.83 3.90 -16.67
C THR A 195 2.26 3.27 -15.40
N PRO A 196 1.06 2.65 -15.47
CA PRO A 196 0.54 1.91 -14.32
C PRO A 196 1.47 0.75 -13.96
N VAL A 197 1.66 0.52 -12.66
CA VAL A 197 2.45 -0.63 -12.15
C VAL A 197 1.71 -1.97 -12.31
N HIS A 198 0.39 -1.93 -12.46
CA HIS A 198 -0.46 -3.10 -12.69
C HIS A 198 -1.14 -3.00 -14.06
N SER A 199 -1.30 -4.13 -14.72
CA SER A 199 -2.19 -4.28 -15.87
C SER A 199 -3.62 -4.60 -15.42
N PRO A 200 -4.63 -4.56 -16.31
CA PRO A 200 -5.97 -5.08 -16.01
C PRO A 200 -5.96 -6.55 -15.61
N GLU A 201 -5.11 -7.35 -16.23
CA GLU A 201 -4.89 -8.78 -15.93
C GLU A 201 -4.39 -8.95 -14.49
N ASP A 202 -3.39 -8.15 -14.10
CA ASP A 202 -2.83 -8.17 -12.73
C ASP A 202 -3.92 -7.86 -11.69
N ILE A 203 -4.76 -6.85 -11.95
CA ILE A 203 -5.84 -6.48 -11.02
C ILE A 203 -6.88 -7.58 -10.89
N CYS A 204 -7.31 -8.19 -12.00
CA CYS A 204 -8.26 -9.30 -11.98
C CYS A 204 -7.65 -10.53 -11.28
N TYR A 205 -6.38 -10.83 -11.54
CA TYR A 205 -5.67 -11.91 -10.86
C TYR A 205 -5.58 -11.66 -9.35
N LEU A 206 -5.08 -10.49 -8.93
CA LEU A 206 -4.97 -10.14 -7.52
C LEU A 206 -6.33 -10.14 -6.82
N TYR A 207 -7.37 -9.65 -7.49
CA TYR A 207 -8.73 -9.71 -6.94
C TYR A 207 -9.23 -11.14 -6.78
N SER A 208 -8.89 -12.05 -7.70
CA SER A 208 -9.26 -13.47 -7.57
C SER A 208 -8.65 -14.14 -6.33
N LYS A 209 -7.46 -13.66 -5.91
CA LYS A 209 -6.73 -14.15 -4.73
C LYS A 209 -7.12 -13.41 -3.44
N PHE A 210 -7.45 -12.12 -3.55
CA PHE A 210 -7.61 -11.22 -2.40
C PHE A 210 -8.92 -10.40 -2.47
N PRO A 211 -10.09 -11.02 -2.73
CA PRO A 211 -11.34 -10.27 -2.99
C PRO A 211 -11.79 -9.40 -1.83
N VAL A 212 -11.51 -9.80 -0.57
CA VAL A 212 -11.89 -9.04 0.62
C VAL A 212 -10.96 -7.85 0.91
N PHE A 213 -9.80 -7.82 0.26
CA PHE A 213 -8.78 -6.78 0.46
C PHE A 213 -8.75 -5.73 -0.65
N MET A 214 -9.58 -5.87 -1.68
CA MET A 214 -9.59 -4.96 -2.82
C MET A 214 -11.01 -4.44 -3.07
N LYS A 215 -11.11 -3.14 -3.33
CA LYS A 215 -12.38 -2.48 -3.70
C LYS A 215 -12.16 -1.52 -4.83
N GLY A 216 -13.13 -1.45 -5.74
CA GLY A 216 -13.17 -0.48 -6.82
C GLY A 216 -14.44 0.38 -6.74
N LEU A 217 -14.32 1.66 -7.07
CA LEU A 217 -15.42 2.60 -7.21
C LEU A 217 -15.28 3.38 -8.52
N LEU A 218 -16.36 3.46 -9.28
CA LEU A 218 -16.41 4.18 -10.55
C LEU A 218 -17.37 5.37 -10.48
N ALA A 219 -17.02 6.42 -11.21
CA ALA A 219 -17.90 7.53 -11.51
C ALA A 219 -18.21 7.58 -13.01
N ARG A 220 -19.50 7.61 -13.35
CA ARG A 220 -19.99 7.83 -14.71
C ARG A 220 -20.82 9.10 -14.78
N HIS A 221 -20.64 9.86 -15.85
CA HIS A 221 -21.53 10.97 -16.19
C HIS A 221 -22.88 10.39 -16.66
N THR A 222 -23.98 11.14 -16.54
CA THR A 222 -25.34 10.75 -16.99
C THR A 222 -25.42 10.34 -18.47
N SER A 223 -24.43 10.74 -19.30
CA SER A 223 -24.27 10.23 -20.67
C SER A 223 -23.73 8.79 -20.76
N GLY A 224 -23.53 8.10 -19.64
CA GLY A 224 -22.96 6.74 -19.56
C GLY A 224 -21.40 6.70 -19.60
N LYS A 225 -20.74 7.79 -19.98
CA LYS A 225 -19.25 7.80 -20.09
C LYS A 225 -18.60 7.77 -18.72
N MET A 226 -17.59 6.92 -18.57
CA MET A 226 -16.73 6.87 -17.38
C MET A 226 -15.89 8.16 -17.28
N VAL A 227 -15.81 8.74 -16.10
CA VAL A 227 -15.13 10.02 -15.86
C VAL A 227 -14.09 9.96 -14.75
N GLY A 228 -14.05 8.86 -13.97
CA GLY A 228 -13.04 8.61 -12.95
C GLY A 228 -13.32 7.37 -12.13
N GLY A 229 -12.40 7.03 -11.23
CA GLY A 229 -12.55 5.91 -10.32
C GLY A 229 -11.43 5.83 -9.28
N LEU A 230 -11.66 4.98 -8.30
CA LEU A 230 -10.71 4.59 -7.25
C LEU A 230 -10.49 3.08 -7.28
N LEU A 231 -9.27 2.66 -7.02
CA LEU A 231 -8.94 1.32 -6.58
C LEU A 231 -8.32 1.41 -5.18
N ILE A 232 -8.84 0.63 -4.25
CA ILE A 232 -8.49 0.68 -2.84
C ILE A 232 -8.02 -0.69 -2.39
N PHE A 233 -6.89 -0.71 -1.66
CA PHE A 233 -6.41 -1.86 -0.92
C PHE A 233 -6.77 -1.73 0.56
N ARG A 234 -7.13 -2.84 1.18
CA ARG A 234 -7.37 -2.93 2.61
C ARG A 234 -6.16 -3.54 3.30
N PHE A 235 -5.49 -2.75 4.12
CA PHE A 235 -4.41 -3.19 5.00
C PHE A 235 -4.93 -3.27 6.43
N ASN A 236 -5.30 -4.46 6.88
CA ASN A 236 -5.89 -4.69 8.20
C ASN A 236 -7.09 -3.75 8.46
N LYS A 237 -6.89 -2.70 9.27
CA LYS A 237 -7.92 -1.71 9.64
C LYS A 237 -7.81 -0.40 8.85
N SER A 238 -7.06 -0.38 7.76
CA SER A 238 -6.82 0.81 6.95
C SER A 238 -7.22 0.59 5.49
N TYR A 239 -7.89 1.56 4.89
CA TYR A 239 -8.03 1.65 3.45
C TYR A 239 -6.90 2.49 2.88
N HIS A 240 -6.24 1.98 1.86
CA HIS A 240 -5.19 2.65 1.10
C HIS A 240 -5.64 2.84 -0.34
N VAL A 241 -5.59 4.07 -0.81
CA VAL A 241 -5.94 4.41 -2.20
C VAL A 241 -4.76 4.06 -3.11
N GLN A 242 -4.88 2.95 -3.83
CA GLN A 242 -3.87 2.47 -4.77
C GLN A 242 -3.90 3.26 -6.08
N TYR A 243 -5.10 3.51 -6.61
CA TYR A 243 -5.32 4.38 -7.77
C TYR A 243 -6.46 5.35 -7.48
N SER A 244 -6.23 6.62 -7.84
CA SER A 244 -7.18 7.73 -7.71
C SER A 244 -7.06 8.58 -8.97
N VAL A 245 -7.94 8.34 -9.95
CA VAL A 245 -7.73 8.85 -11.31
C VAL A 245 -9.01 9.38 -11.95
N THR A 246 -8.93 10.53 -12.62
CA THR A 246 -10.01 11.12 -13.42
C THR A 246 -9.50 11.59 -14.78
N ASN A 247 -10.39 11.61 -15.78
CA ASN A 247 -10.11 12.34 -17.01
C ASN A 247 -10.38 13.87 -16.85
N SER A 248 -10.16 14.65 -17.91
CA SER A 248 -10.37 16.11 -17.87
C SER A 248 -11.81 16.50 -17.54
N LYS A 249 -12.79 15.76 -18.06
CA LYS A 249 -14.22 16.01 -17.76
C LYS A 249 -14.53 15.71 -16.28
N GLY A 250 -14.03 14.60 -15.76
CA GLY A 250 -14.18 14.24 -14.34
C GLY A 250 -13.54 15.27 -13.41
N ARG A 251 -12.37 15.80 -13.79
CA ARG A 251 -11.70 16.86 -13.04
C ARG A 251 -12.55 18.12 -12.99
N ALA A 252 -13.09 18.57 -14.12
CA ALA A 252 -13.94 19.75 -14.20
C ALA A 252 -15.27 19.58 -13.43
N LEU A 253 -15.72 18.36 -13.18
CA LEU A 253 -16.93 18.01 -12.44
C LEU A 253 -16.68 17.70 -10.95
N GLY A 254 -15.45 17.84 -10.44
CA GLY A 254 -15.13 17.51 -9.05
C GLY A 254 -15.25 16.02 -8.67
N VAL A 255 -15.17 15.13 -9.67
CA VAL A 255 -15.41 13.68 -9.50
C VAL A 255 -14.51 13.08 -8.44
N MET A 256 -13.23 13.50 -8.38
CA MET A 256 -12.30 12.92 -7.41
C MET A 256 -12.70 13.23 -5.97
N SER A 257 -13.14 14.48 -5.73
CA SER A 257 -13.62 14.88 -4.40
C SER A 257 -14.89 14.11 -4.01
N LEU A 258 -15.80 13.89 -4.96
CA LEU A 258 -16.99 13.08 -4.73
C LEU A 258 -16.66 11.61 -4.40
N LEU A 259 -15.71 11.01 -5.13
CA LEU A 259 -15.30 9.62 -4.91
C LEU A 259 -14.67 9.43 -3.52
N HIS A 260 -13.73 10.32 -3.13
CA HIS A 260 -13.14 10.27 -1.79
C HIS A 260 -14.17 10.54 -0.69
N HIS A 261 -15.02 11.55 -0.87
CA HIS A 261 -16.11 11.83 0.07
C HIS A 261 -17.02 10.62 0.27
N TYR A 262 -17.49 10.00 -0.82
CA TYR A 262 -18.31 8.80 -0.76
C TYR A 262 -17.64 7.67 0.01
N MET A 263 -16.34 7.43 -0.24
CA MET A 263 -15.61 6.37 0.47
C MET A 263 -15.45 6.67 1.95
N ILE A 264 -15.18 7.91 2.33
CA ILE A 264 -15.00 8.33 3.73
C ILE A 264 -16.32 8.19 4.51
N GLU A 265 -17.44 8.68 3.94
CA GLU A 265 -18.76 8.60 4.58
C GLU A 265 -19.31 7.15 4.66
N ASN A 266 -18.81 6.25 3.84
CA ASN A 266 -19.22 4.83 3.80
C ASN A 266 -18.10 3.88 4.25
N LEU A 267 -17.19 4.34 5.12
CA LEU A 267 -16.18 3.47 5.70
C LEU A 267 -16.84 2.42 6.60
N PRO A 268 -16.48 1.12 6.44
CA PRO A 268 -16.89 0.09 7.39
C PRO A 268 -16.43 0.42 8.81
N THR A 269 -17.19 0.02 9.82
CA THR A 269 -16.92 0.31 11.23
C THR A 269 -15.61 -0.29 11.76
N ASP A 270 -15.10 -1.32 11.09
CA ASP A 270 -13.84 -1.98 11.39
C ASP A 270 -12.64 -1.37 10.63
N ILE A 271 -12.86 -0.32 9.83
CA ILE A 271 -11.82 0.48 9.18
C ILE A 271 -11.57 1.75 9.99
N HIS A 272 -10.35 1.89 10.50
CA HIS A 272 -9.96 2.96 11.40
C HIS A 272 -9.31 4.13 10.66
N SER A 273 -8.78 3.92 9.46
CA SER A 273 -8.11 4.97 8.70
C SER A 273 -8.35 4.86 7.19
N TYR A 274 -8.25 6.02 6.53
CA TYR A 274 -8.31 6.17 5.08
C TYR A 274 -7.04 6.90 4.61
N ASN A 275 -6.15 6.20 3.95
CA ASN A 275 -4.89 6.70 3.44
C ASN A 275 -5.03 7.06 1.96
N PHE A 276 -4.74 8.31 1.62
CA PHE A 276 -4.87 8.85 0.27
C PHE A 276 -3.71 8.51 -0.68
N GLY A 277 -2.70 7.77 -0.20
CA GLY A 277 -1.47 7.50 -0.92
C GLY A 277 -0.46 8.67 -0.88
N LYS A 278 0.75 8.37 -1.34
CA LYS A 278 1.90 9.28 -1.30
C LYS A 278 1.64 10.60 -2.03
N SER A 279 2.29 11.66 -1.56
CA SER A 279 2.23 13.01 -2.13
C SER A 279 3.62 13.59 -2.37
N THR A 280 4.64 12.74 -2.39
CA THR A 280 6.04 13.09 -2.64
C THR A 280 6.54 12.44 -3.91
N GLU A 281 7.58 13.02 -4.47
CA GLU A 281 8.32 12.63 -5.65
C GLU A 281 9.80 12.44 -5.28
N GLU A 282 10.63 11.89 -6.15
CA GLU A 282 12.08 11.72 -5.96
C GLU A 282 12.44 11.02 -4.62
N ASN A 283 11.78 9.89 -4.33
CA ASN A 283 11.99 9.13 -3.09
C ASN A 283 11.74 9.96 -1.81
N GLY A 284 10.80 10.90 -1.85
CA GLY A 284 10.44 11.73 -0.72
C GLY A 284 11.12 13.10 -0.67
N ASN A 285 12.09 13.38 -1.55
CA ASN A 285 12.83 14.63 -1.53
C ASN A 285 12.01 15.84 -1.98
N VAL A 286 10.99 15.63 -2.80
CA VAL A 286 10.13 16.69 -3.31
C VAL A 286 8.69 16.45 -2.86
N LEU A 287 8.11 17.41 -2.13
CA LEU A 287 6.70 17.39 -1.79
C LEU A 287 5.88 18.01 -2.93
N ASN A 288 4.98 17.21 -3.52
CA ASN A 288 3.95 17.77 -4.41
C ASN A 288 2.90 18.47 -3.55
N HIS A 289 3.15 19.78 -3.32
CA HIS A 289 2.40 20.61 -2.39
C HIS A 289 0.90 20.67 -2.72
N SER A 290 0.54 20.86 -3.99
CA SER A 290 -0.86 20.95 -4.42
C SER A 290 -1.60 19.62 -4.19
N LEU A 291 -0.96 18.48 -4.49
CA LEU A 291 -1.53 17.17 -4.25
C LEU A 291 -1.69 16.89 -2.76
N TYR A 292 -0.68 17.24 -1.94
CA TYR A 292 -0.72 17.07 -0.51
C TYR A 292 -1.83 17.91 0.15
N TYR A 293 -1.94 19.19 -0.22
CA TYR A 293 -3.02 20.08 0.24
C TYR A 293 -4.41 19.58 -0.16
N TYR A 294 -4.54 19.13 -1.41
CA TYR A 294 -5.78 18.52 -1.86
C TYR A 294 -6.22 17.36 -0.97
N LYS A 295 -5.31 16.43 -0.68
CA LYS A 295 -5.59 15.25 0.17
C LYS A 295 -5.88 15.64 1.63
N ASN A 296 -5.13 16.59 2.19
CA ASN A 296 -5.34 17.07 3.56
C ASN A 296 -6.63 17.89 3.72
N SER A 297 -7.17 18.46 2.64
CA SER A 297 -8.43 19.23 2.70
C SER A 297 -9.65 18.42 3.15
N PHE A 298 -9.52 17.09 3.21
CA PHE A 298 -10.48 16.19 3.85
C PHE A 298 -10.35 16.12 5.38
N GLY A 299 -9.47 16.94 5.98
CA GLY A 299 -9.37 17.10 7.44
C GLY A 299 -8.50 16.05 8.14
N GLY A 300 -7.62 15.40 7.39
CA GLY A 300 -6.73 14.37 7.92
C GLY A 300 -5.42 14.91 8.50
N GLY A 301 -4.57 13.98 8.89
CA GLY A 301 -3.17 14.17 9.27
C GLY A 301 -2.21 13.62 8.22
N SER A 302 -1.06 13.15 8.67
CA SER A 302 -0.04 12.59 7.78
C SER A 302 0.60 11.34 8.37
N MET A 303 1.17 10.52 7.50
CA MET A 303 2.04 9.38 7.80
C MET A 303 3.16 9.27 6.77
N ASN A 304 4.21 8.54 7.11
CA ASN A 304 5.35 8.32 6.23
C ASN A 304 5.46 6.86 5.79
N TYR A 305 5.98 6.67 4.58
CA TYR A 305 6.56 5.41 4.12
C TYR A 305 8.07 5.58 4.18
N ASP A 306 8.69 5.01 5.20
CA ASP A 306 10.11 5.14 5.46
C ASP A 306 10.90 3.97 4.87
N VAL A 307 12.04 4.29 4.28
CA VAL A 307 13.00 3.32 3.73
C VAL A 307 14.33 3.53 4.42
N TYR A 308 14.91 2.45 4.91
CA TYR A 308 16.20 2.43 5.58
C TYR A 308 17.22 1.59 4.80
N GLU A 309 18.49 1.93 4.93
CA GLU A 309 19.63 1.12 4.44
C GLU A 309 20.55 0.77 5.60
N TYR A 310 20.92 -0.49 5.68
CA TYR A 310 21.82 -1.01 6.71
C TYR A 310 22.72 -2.14 6.20
#